data_868d43ffdef65c2bd7871eb5eb9f7e29
#
_entry.id   868d43ffdef65c2bd7871eb5eb9f7e29
#
_cell.length_a   1.000
_cell.length_b   1.000
_cell.length_c   1.000
_cell.angle_alpha   90.00
_cell.angle_beta   90.00
_cell.angle_gamma   90.00
#
_symmetry.space_group_name_H-M   'P 1'
#
loop_
_entity.id
_entity.type
_entity.pdbx_description
1 polymer ?
#
loop_
_entity_poly.entity_id
_entity_poly.type
_entity_poly.pdbx_seq_one_letter_code
_entity_poly.pdbx_strand_id
1 'polypeptide(L)'
;MIKKGIILAGGAGTRMSPLTKAVNKQLLPIYDKPLIFYPLSILMLSKIRDILIIVNKGQVNQYKKLIPDGKKIGVNISYKEQDRPKGLPDAFILGEKFIGKSNVTMILGDNFFYGQSLSEKLTKCNNLVSGAKVLLHKVTNPELFGVAKVS
;
A
#
# COMPACT_ATOMS: atom_id res chain seq x y z
N MET A 1 16.05 -4.82 10.05
CA MET A 1 15.60 -4.12 8.82
C MET A 1 14.30 -4.73 8.34
N ILE A 2 13.29 -3.92 8.05
CA ILE A 2 11.99 -4.37 7.53
C ILE A 2 12.17 -4.84 6.08
N LYS A 3 11.71 -6.05 5.77
CA LYS A 3 11.84 -6.66 4.42
C LYS A 3 10.48 -6.91 3.76
N LYS A 4 9.40 -6.88 4.52
CA LYS A 4 8.04 -7.18 4.05
C LYS A 4 7.20 -5.92 3.96
N GLY A 5 6.40 -5.82 2.91
CA GLY A 5 5.48 -4.72 2.69
C GLY A 5 4.07 -5.20 2.41
N ILE A 6 3.08 -4.42 2.83
CA ILE A 6 1.67 -4.63 2.47
C ILE A 6 1.20 -3.39 1.72
N ILE A 7 0.59 -3.60 0.56
CA ILE A 7 -0.17 -2.57 -0.15
C ILE A 7 -1.66 -2.88 0.02
N LEU A 8 -2.39 -2.02 0.71
CA LEU A 8 -3.84 -2.15 0.84
C LEU A 8 -4.51 -1.45 -0.34
N ALA A 9 -4.89 -2.22 -1.33
CA ALA A 9 -5.47 -1.77 -2.59
C ALA A 9 -6.98 -2.09 -2.71
N GLY A 10 -7.64 -2.21 -1.58
CA GLY A 10 -9.09 -2.38 -1.49
C GLY A 10 -9.81 -1.04 -1.37
N GLY A 11 -11.14 -1.11 -1.43
CA GLY A 11 -12.01 0.06 -1.33
C GLY A 11 -12.84 0.30 -2.59
N ALA A 12 -14.02 0.92 -2.41
CA ALA A 12 -14.97 1.12 -3.50
C ALA A 12 -14.63 2.29 -4.43
N GLY A 13 -13.74 3.21 -4.02
CA GLY A 13 -13.35 4.36 -4.82
C GLY A 13 -14.51 5.32 -5.16
N THR A 14 -15.54 5.39 -4.35
CA THR A 14 -16.83 6.07 -4.62
C THR A 14 -16.68 7.54 -5.02
N ARG A 15 -15.67 8.23 -4.48
CA ARG A 15 -15.39 9.65 -4.81
C ARG A 15 -14.96 9.86 -6.27
N MET A 16 -14.52 8.81 -6.96
CA MET A 16 -14.10 8.85 -8.38
C MET A 16 -15.15 8.22 -9.31
N SER A 17 -16.40 8.02 -8.84
CA SER A 17 -17.49 7.58 -9.70
C SER A 17 -17.73 8.61 -10.83
N PRO A 18 -18.04 8.15 -12.08
CA PRO A 18 -18.33 6.77 -12.46
C PRO A 18 -17.13 5.90 -12.87
N LEU A 19 -15.91 6.44 -12.92
CA LEU A 19 -14.71 5.73 -13.39
C LEU A 19 -14.46 4.42 -12.62
N THR A 20 -14.70 4.47 -11.30
CA THR A 20 -14.47 3.33 -10.40
C THR A 20 -15.59 2.28 -10.39
N LYS A 21 -16.65 2.46 -11.19
CA LYS A 21 -17.68 1.44 -11.37
C LYS A 21 -17.19 0.23 -12.15
N ALA A 22 -16.31 0.44 -13.12
CA ALA A 22 -15.81 -0.62 -14.01
C ALA A 22 -14.39 -1.09 -13.64
N VAL A 23 -13.57 -0.21 -13.06
CA VAL A 23 -12.16 -0.46 -12.79
C VAL A 23 -11.80 -0.03 -11.36
N ASN A 24 -11.02 -0.86 -10.67
CA ASN A 24 -10.50 -0.48 -9.35
C ASN A 24 -9.68 0.81 -9.44
N LYS A 25 -9.84 1.72 -8.47
CA LYS A 25 -9.15 3.01 -8.40
C LYS A 25 -7.64 2.91 -8.62
N GLN A 26 -7.01 1.90 -8.03
CA GLN A 26 -5.56 1.71 -8.09
C GLN A 26 -5.05 1.23 -9.46
N LEU A 27 -5.96 0.79 -10.34
CA LEU A 27 -5.63 0.42 -11.72
C LEU A 27 -5.84 1.56 -12.71
N LEU A 28 -6.45 2.67 -12.28
CA LEU A 28 -6.59 3.86 -13.12
C LEU A 28 -5.22 4.50 -13.39
N PRO A 29 -4.98 4.97 -14.61
CA PRO A 29 -3.71 5.62 -14.96
C PRO A 29 -3.59 6.98 -14.27
N ILE A 30 -2.42 7.25 -13.73
CA ILE A 30 -1.99 8.56 -13.26
C ILE A 30 -0.74 8.90 -14.03
N TYR A 31 -0.85 9.84 -14.97
CA TYR A 31 0.18 10.23 -15.92
C TYR A 31 0.56 9.05 -16.84
N ASP A 32 1.64 8.35 -16.59
CA ASP A 32 2.24 7.33 -17.46
C ASP A 32 2.01 5.88 -17.01
N LYS A 33 1.43 5.68 -15.82
CA LYS A 33 1.25 4.33 -15.25
C LYS A 33 0.07 4.23 -14.28
N PRO A 34 -0.47 3.03 -14.07
CA PRO A 34 -1.50 2.79 -13.05
C PRO A 34 -1.06 3.23 -11.66
N LEU A 35 -2.01 3.77 -10.88
CA LEU A 35 -1.78 4.32 -9.55
C LEU A 35 -1.05 3.35 -8.60
N ILE A 36 -1.29 2.05 -8.70
CA ILE A 36 -0.66 1.02 -7.86
C ILE A 36 0.88 1.02 -7.94
N PHE A 37 1.47 1.47 -9.05
CA PHE A 37 2.92 1.51 -9.18
C PHE A 37 3.58 2.57 -8.30
N TYR A 38 2.87 3.62 -7.91
CA TYR A 38 3.40 4.65 -7.01
C TYR A 38 3.68 4.10 -5.62
N PRO A 39 2.71 3.53 -4.87
CA PRO A 39 3.00 2.90 -3.58
C PRO A 39 3.97 1.72 -3.70
N LEU A 40 3.93 0.97 -4.81
CA LEU A 40 4.90 -0.10 -5.07
C LEU A 40 6.33 0.45 -5.15
N SER A 41 6.54 1.55 -5.87
CA SER A 41 7.85 2.20 -5.97
C SER A 41 8.35 2.71 -4.62
N ILE A 42 7.47 3.20 -3.75
CA ILE A 42 7.82 3.62 -2.38
C ILE A 42 8.38 2.45 -1.56
N LEU A 43 7.74 1.29 -1.61
CA LEU A 43 8.27 0.10 -0.95
C LEU A 43 9.61 -0.33 -1.54
N MET A 44 9.77 -0.26 -2.86
CA MET A 44 11.03 -0.58 -3.53
C MET A 44 12.16 0.39 -3.16
N LEU A 45 11.89 1.68 -3.07
CA LEU A 45 12.82 2.71 -2.56
C LEU A 45 13.21 2.46 -1.11
N SER A 46 12.30 1.91 -0.32
CA SER A 46 12.55 1.48 1.06
C SER A 46 13.33 0.16 1.16
N LYS A 47 13.83 -0.39 0.04
CA LYS A 47 14.53 -1.70 -0.03
C LYS A 47 13.66 -2.90 0.35
N ILE A 48 12.34 -2.75 0.36
CA ILE A 48 11.39 -3.83 0.59
C ILE A 48 11.16 -4.58 -0.72
N ARG A 49 11.23 -5.92 -0.67
CA ARG A 49 11.13 -6.77 -1.86
C ARG A 49 10.04 -7.82 -1.79
N ASP A 50 9.66 -8.26 -0.60
CA ASP A 50 8.53 -9.17 -0.41
C ASP A 50 7.28 -8.34 -0.14
N ILE A 51 6.30 -8.38 -1.04
CA ILE A 51 5.14 -7.48 -1.02
C ILE A 51 3.85 -8.28 -1.14
N LEU A 52 2.93 -8.03 -0.22
CA LEU A 52 1.56 -8.52 -0.28
C LEU A 52 0.64 -7.39 -0.76
N ILE A 53 -0.08 -7.63 -1.83
CA ILE A 53 -1.12 -6.71 -2.31
C ILE A 53 -2.49 -7.26 -1.90
N ILE A 54 -3.21 -6.51 -1.07
CA ILE A 54 -4.57 -6.86 -0.64
C ILE A 54 -5.56 -6.09 -1.49
N VAL A 55 -6.42 -6.82 -2.19
CA VAL A 55 -7.40 -6.29 -3.14
C VAL A 55 -8.81 -6.69 -2.76
N ASN A 56 -9.82 -6.08 -3.34
CA ASN A 56 -11.20 -6.53 -3.16
C ASN A 56 -11.42 -7.91 -3.80
N LYS A 57 -12.38 -8.66 -3.26
CA LYS A 57 -12.79 -9.96 -3.77
C LYS A 57 -13.09 -9.92 -5.27
N GLY A 58 -12.58 -10.91 -6.01
CA GLY A 58 -12.72 -11.04 -7.46
C GLY A 58 -11.78 -10.16 -8.29
N GLN A 59 -10.94 -9.31 -7.68
CA GLN A 59 -10.09 -8.38 -8.42
C GLN A 59 -8.65 -8.86 -8.64
N VAL A 60 -8.20 -9.93 -8.00
CA VAL A 60 -6.82 -10.44 -8.11
C VAL A 60 -6.38 -10.61 -9.56
N ASN A 61 -7.24 -11.15 -10.42
CA ASN A 61 -6.89 -11.41 -11.80
C ASN A 61 -6.59 -10.13 -12.61
N GLN A 62 -7.23 -9.02 -12.30
CA GLN A 62 -6.96 -7.73 -12.94
C GLN A 62 -5.53 -7.25 -12.57
N TYR A 63 -5.18 -7.35 -11.29
CA TYR A 63 -3.84 -7.00 -10.82
C TYR A 63 -2.76 -7.94 -11.36
N LYS A 64 -3.01 -9.24 -11.41
CA LYS A 64 -2.07 -10.23 -11.96
C LYS A 64 -1.79 -10.04 -13.44
N LYS A 65 -2.75 -9.54 -14.22
CA LYS A 65 -2.52 -9.16 -15.63
C LYS A 65 -1.50 -8.05 -15.76
N LEU A 66 -1.50 -7.12 -14.80
CA LEU A 66 -0.58 -5.98 -14.77
C LEU A 66 0.79 -6.35 -14.15
N ILE A 67 0.76 -7.01 -12.99
CA ILE A 67 1.95 -7.39 -12.22
C ILE A 67 1.75 -8.83 -11.73
N PRO A 68 2.18 -9.86 -12.48
CA PRO A 68 1.92 -11.28 -12.10
C PRO A 68 2.54 -11.66 -10.77
N ASP A 69 3.87 -11.58 -10.67
CA ASP A 69 4.66 -12.01 -9.51
C ASP A 69 5.75 -11.01 -9.09
N GLY A 70 5.91 -9.93 -9.86
CA GLY A 70 6.88 -8.87 -9.60
C GLY A 70 8.32 -9.18 -9.96
N LYS A 71 8.67 -10.40 -10.38
CA LYS A 71 10.06 -10.81 -10.66
C LYS A 71 10.73 -9.93 -11.71
N LYS A 72 10.00 -9.53 -12.76
CA LYS A 72 10.52 -8.66 -13.82
C LYS A 72 10.97 -7.27 -13.32
N ILE A 73 10.45 -6.84 -12.17
CA ILE A 73 10.80 -5.56 -11.54
C ILE A 73 11.59 -5.73 -10.24
N GLY A 74 12.08 -6.94 -9.97
CA GLY A 74 12.97 -7.23 -8.84
C GLY A 74 12.29 -7.29 -7.48
N VAL A 75 11.01 -7.68 -7.41
CA VAL A 75 10.25 -7.91 -6.17
C VAL A 75 9.51 -9.24 -6.23
N ASN A 76 9.07 -9.73 -5.07
CA ASN A 76 8.18 -10.89 -4.95
C ASN A 76 6.81 -10.39 -4.53
N ILE A 77 5.80 -10.57 -5.39
CA ILE A 77 4.43 -10.13 -5.11
C ILE A 77 3.54 -11.34 -4.87
N SER A 78 2.82 -11.28 -3.76
CA SER A 78 1.71 -12.16 -3.45
C SER A 78 0.41 -11.35 -3.34
N TYR A 79 -0.72 -12.02 -3.51
CA TYR A 79 -2.04 -11.38 -3.49
C TYR A 79 -2.94 -12.02 -2.45
N LYS A 80 -3.76 -11.20 -1.81
CA LYS A 80 -4.83 -11.61 -0.90
C LYS A 80 -6.09 -10.83 -1.21
N GLU A 81 -7.23 -11.49 -1.14
CA GLU A 81 -8.52 -10.82 -1.25
C GLU A 81 -9.09 -10.46 0.12
N GLN A 82 -9.73 -9.30 0.19
CA GLN A 82 -10.61 -8.93 1.30
C GLN A 82 -12.07 -8.98 0.83
N ASP A 83 -12.95 -9.56 1.64
CA ASP A 83 -14.38 -9.63 1.30
C ASP A 83 -15.05 -8.25 1.34
N ARG A 84 -14.66 -7.43 2.31
CA ARG A 84 -15.14 -6.05 2.49
C ARG A 84 -14.10 -5.22 3.25
N PRO A 85 -14.01 -3.89 3.00
CA PRO A 85 -13.14 -3.02 3.77
C PRO A 85 -13.58 -2.96 5.25
N LYS A 86 -12.69 -3.35 6.16
CA LYS A 86 -12.89 -3.29 7.62
C LYS A 86 -11.93 -2.33 8.32
N GLY A 87 -11.29 -1.45 7.55
CA GLY A 87 -10.29 -0.51 8.05
C GLY A 87 -8.85 -1.04 7.93
N LEU A 88 -7.90 -0.18 8.28
CA LEU A 88 -6.47 -0.46 8.12
C LEU A 88 -5.96 -1.67 8.93
N PRO A 89 -6.42 -1.90 10.18
CA PRO A 89 -5.94 -3.04 10.97
C PRO A 89 -6.26 -4.40 10.34
N ASP A 90 -7.34 -4.51 9.57
CA ASP A 90 -7.73 -5.76 8.90
C ASP A 90 -6.65 -6.25 7.91
N ALA A 91 -5.86 -5.33 7.34
CA ALA A 91 -4.76 -5.68 6.46
C ALA A 91 -3.68 -6.53 7.16
N PHE A 92 -3.44 -6.31 8.44
CA PHE A 92 -2.49 -7.11 9.23
C PHE A 92 -3.06 -8.49 9.56
N ILE A 93 -4.36 -8.58 9.82
CA ILE A 93 -5.05 -9.85 10.06
C ILE A 93 -5.04 -10.71 8.78
N LEU A 94 -5.43 -10.12 7.65
CA LEU A 94 -5.39 -10.79 6.35
C LEU A 94 -3.98 -11.19 5.93
N GLY A 95 -3.00 -10.38 6.31
CA GLY A 95 -1.58 -10.58 6.04
C GLY A 95 -0.83 -11.44 7.06
N GLU A 96 -1.48 -11.95 8.11
CA GLU A 96 -0.83 -12.65 9.24
C GLU A 96 0.17 -13.71 8.81
N LYS A 97 -0.25 -14.63 7.93
CA LYS A 97 0.64 -15.70 7.40
C LYS A 97 1.82 -15.15 6.60
N PHE A 98 1.59 -14.09 5.84
CA PHE A 98 2.65 -13.41 5.08
C PHE A 98 3.63 -12.70 6.02
N ILE A 99 3.14 -11.99 7.02
CA ILE A 99 3.95 -11.25 7.99
C ILE A 99 4.79 -12.22 8.82
N GLY A 100 4.16 -13.25 9.38
CA GLY A 100 4.79 -14.17 10.32
C GLY A 100 5.34 -13.41 11.54
N LYS A 101 6.62 -13.65 11.85
CA LYS A 101 7.34 -12.96 12.95
C LYS A 101 8.14 -11.72 12.48
N SER A 102 7.93 -11.27 11.25
CA SER A 102 8.72 -10.16 10.67
C SER A 102 8.08 -8.80 10.96
N ASN A 103 8.90 -7.77 11.05
CA ASN A 103 8.42 -6.40 10.95
C ASN A 103 7.91 -6.13 9.53
N VAL A 104 6.88 -5.31 9.40
CA VAL A 104 6.21 -5.02 8.14
C VAL A 104 5.96 -3.53 7.97
N THR A 105 6.03 -3.04 6.74
CA THR A 105 5.57 -1.70 6.35
C THR A 105 4.25 -1.83 5.61
N MET A 106 3.27 -1.00 5.94
CA MET A 106 2.01 -0.91 5.20
C MET A 106 1.90 0.45 4.52
N ILE A 107 1.36 0.44 3.31
CA ILE A 107 1.04 1.62 2.52
C ILE A 107 -0.32 1.43 1.85
N LEU A 108 -1.10 2.52 1.72
CA LEU A 108 -2.34 2.46 0.97
C LEU A 108 -2.07 2.49 -0.53
N GLY A 109 -2.87 1.75 -1.29
CA GLY A 109 -2.72 1.60 -2.74
C GLY A 109 -2.97 2.86 -3.56
N ASP A 110 -3.48 3.92 -2.93
CA ASP A 110 -3.72 5.23 -3.53
C ASP A 110 -2.84 6.35 -2.96
N ASN A 111 -1.86 6.01 -2.13
CA ASN A 111 -0.93 6.99 -1.60
C ASN A 111 0.15 7.34 -2.62
N PHE A 112 0.34 8.64 -2.79
CA PHE A 112 1.39 9.22 -3.61
C PHE A 112 2.33 10.03 -2.71
N PHE A 113 3.61 9.64 -2.65
CA PHE A 113 4.62 10.34 -1.88
C PHE A 113 5.63 11.02 -2.80
N TYR A 114 5.90 12.28 -2.51
CA TYR A 114 6.90 13.07 -3.20
C TYR A 114 7.63 13.96 -2.19
N GLY A 115 8.93 14.16 -2.39
CA GLY A 115 9.71 15.05 -1.54
C GLY A 115 11.21 14.81 -1.60
N GLN A 116 11.96 15.80 -1.16
CA GLN A 116 13.42 15.71 -1.08
C GLN A 116 13.85 14.67 -0.05
N SER A 117 14.90 13.91 -0.36
CA SER A 117 15.50 12.88 0.49
C SER A 117 14.50 11.79 0.93
N LEU A 118 13.43 11.57 0.15
CA LEU A 118 12.39 10.58 0.48
C LEU A 118 12.99 9.19 0.70
N SER A 119 13.86 8.73 -0.19
CA SER A 119 14.51 7.41 -0.10
C SER A 119 15.31 7.24 1.20
N GLU A 120 16.05 8.26 1.63
CA GLU A 120 16.82 8.24 2.88
C GLU A 120 15.88 8.18 4.09
N LYS A 121 14.83 9.00 4.11
CA LYS A 121 13.83 9.01 5.18
C LYS A 121 13.14 7.66 5.32
N LEU A 122 12.75 7.05 4.22
CA LEU A 122 12.14 5.73 4.19
C LEU A 122 13.11 4.64 4.67
N THR A 123 14.36 4.68 4.24
CA THR A 123 15.38 3.72 4.67
C THR A 123 15.64 3.82 6.17
N LYS A 124 15.67 5.04 6.75
CA LYS A 124 15.77 5.24 8.20
C LYS A 124 14.58 4.63 8.96
N CYS A 125 13.38 4.65 8.39
CA CYS A 125 12.21 4.00 8.99
C CYS A 125 12.33 2.48 9.05
N ASN A 126 13.06 1.85 8.12
CA ASN A 126 13.23 0.40 8.06
C ASN A 126 14.05 -0.20 9.22
N ASN A 127 14.74 0.62 9.99
CA ASN A 127 15.55 0.18 11.13
C ASN A 127 14.76 0.14 12.45
N LEU A 128 13.42 0.19 12.38
CA LEU A 128 12.57 0.08 13.56
C LEU A 128 12.72 -1.32 14.19
N VAL A 129 13.12 -1.35 15.46
CA VAL A 129 13.31 -2.59 16.23
C VAL A 129 12.02 -2.96 16.97
N SER A 130 11.35 -1.98 17.55
CA SER A 130 10.10 -2.17 18.31
C SER A 130 9.18 -0.96 18.15
N GLY A 131 7.90 -1.13 18.48
CA GLY A 131 6.89 -0.10 18.34
C GLY A 131 6.41 0.08 16.89
N ALA A 132 5.90 1.28 16.57
CA ALA A 132 5.40 1.63 15.24
C ALA A 132 5.84 3.05 14.84
N LYS A 133 6.02 3.27 13.54
CA LYS A 133 6.21 4.61 12.97
C LYS A 133 5.08 4.88 11.98
N VAL A 134 4.48 6.06 12.09
CA VAL A 134 3.41 6.52 11.19
C VAL A 134 3.88 7.81 10.54
N LEU A 135 3.68 7.91 9.22
CA LEU A 135 3.90 9.15 8.50
C LEU A 135 2.63 10.00 8.61
N LEU A 136 2.77 11.20 9.13
CA LEU A 136 1.68 12.16 9.28
C LEU A 136 1.87 13.32 8.33
N HIS A 137 0.77 13.85 7.82
CA HIS A 137 0.73 15.06 7.00
C HIS A 137 -0.30 16.03 7.58
N LYS A 138 0.08 17.31 7.69
CA LYS A 138 -0.85 18.35 8.13
C LYS A 138 -1.87 18.64 7.04
N VAL A 139 -3.14 18.57 7.37
CA VAL A 139 -4.26 18.84 6.45
C VAL A 139 -5.10 20.01 6.96
N THR A 140 -5.80 20.68 6.04
CA THR A 140 -6.71 21.82 6.38
C THR A 140 -8.07 21.35 6.87
N ASN A 141 -8.54 20.17 6.42
CA ASN A 141 -9.86 19.61 6.73
C ASN A 141 -9.69 18.26 7.43
N PRO A 142 -9.26 18.22 8.71
CA PRO A 142 -8.93 16.96 9.41
C PRO A 142 -10.14 16.04 9.60
N GLU A 143 -11.36 16.56 9.59
CA GLU A 143 -12.61 15.80 9.70
C GLU A 143 -12.83 14.80 8.57
N LEU A 144 -12.12 14.96 7.44
CA LEU A 144 -12.19 14.06 6.29
C LEU A 144 -11.18 12.90 6.36
N PHE A 145 -10.35 12.88 7.40
CA PHE A 145 -9.21 11.95 7.52
C PHE A 145 -9.15 11.30 8.90
N GLY A 146 -8.36 10.24 8.99
CA GLY A 146 -7.93 9.73 10.28
C GLY A 146 -6.91 10.69 10.90
N VAL A 147 -7.17 11.14 12.13
CA VAL A 147 -6.31 12.09 12.83
C VAL A 147 -5.52 11.41 13.94
N ALA A 148 -4.29 11.85 14.15
CA ALA A 148 -3.46 11.47 15.29
C ALA A 148 -3.42 12.62 16.30
N LYS A 149 -3.64 12.30 17.59
CA LYS A 149 -3.36 13.23 18.68
C LYS A 149 -1.86 13.13 18.99
N VAL A 150 -1.17 14.24 18.84
CA VAL A 150 0.26 14.36 19.17
C VAL A 150 0.36 15.10 20.49
N SER A 151 1.03 14.48 21.47
CA SER A 151 1.33 15.08 22.79
C SER A 151 2.73 15.66 22.78
#